data_c01f72482c0bebd46afaf3de6157c084
#
_entry.id   c01f72482c0bebd46afaf3de6157c084
#
_cell.length_a   1.000
_cell.length_b   1.000
_cell.length_c   1.000
_cell.angle_alpha   90.00
_cell.angle_beta   90.00
_cell.angle_gamma   90.00
#
_symmetry.space_group_name_H-M   'P 1'
#
loop_
_entity.id
_entity.type
_entity.pdbx_description
1 polymer ?
#
loop_
_entity_poly.entity_id
_entity_poly.type
_entity_poly.pdbx_seq_one_letter_code
_entity_poly.pdbx_strand_id
1 'polypeptide(L)'
;MVSLAGPSVNGIEVLKEQQKAILKASGMSEEAVQFNSNTNAQMFDIIETSNSREEADSLLRNLLKGWGYNEELTEQTIGQMASPWMYYFLKYDPAEAIVKTNCPAMLLNGSKDLQVIASQNLPAYEKIIAEHGKTNLTLRELPDLNHLFQHCDTGSPNEYFEIEETISPEVLEMIVGFVKSVEK
;
A
#
# COMPACT_ATOMS: atom_id res chain seq x y z
N MET A 1 10.38 4.77 16.84
CA MET A 1 9.60 5.05 15.61
C MET A 1 8.27 4.31 15.68
N VAL A 2 7.19 4.88 15.15
CA VAL A 2 5.92 4.16 14.93
C VAL A 2 5.62 4.23 13.44
N SER A 3 5.28 3.11 12.83
CA SER A 3 4.80 3.00 11.46
C SER A 3 3.32 2.65 11.48
N LEU A 4 2.51 3.45 10.87
CA LEU A 4 1.06 3.27 10.74
C LEU A 4 0.78 2.81 9.31
N ALA A 5 0.42 1.54 9.15
CA ALA A 5 0.14 0.90 7.86
C ALA A 5 1.24 1.15 6.80
N GLY A 6 2.51 1.17 7.23
CA GLY A 6 3.63 1.30 6.28
C GLY A 6 3.82 0.01 5.48
N PRO A 7 4.08 0.08 4.15
CA PRO A 7 4.31 -1.11 3.35
C PRO A 7 5.67 -1.75 3.63
N SER A 8 5.73 -3.06 3.45
CA SER A 8 6.95 -3.88 3.53
C SER A 8 7.35 -4.50 2.18
N VAL A 9 6.52 -4.30 1.16
CA VAL A 9 6.76 -4.69 -0.22
C VAL A 9 6.78 -3.46 -1.11
N ASN A 10 7.25 -3.59 -2.36
CA ASN A 10 7.29 -2.45 -3.28
C ASN A 10 5.90 -1.93 -3.65
N GLY A 11 5.84 -0.68 -4.15
CA GLY A 11 4.59 0.00 -4.43
C GLY A 11 3.72 -0.71 -5.48
N ILE A 12 4.31 -1.40 -6.45
CA ILE A 12 3.56 -2.19 -7.45
C ILE A 12 2.79 -3.31 -6.78
N GLU A 13 3.44 -4.07 -5.89
CA GLU A 13 2.80 -5.17 -5.17
C GLU A 13 1.72 -4.66 -4.21
N VAL A 14 1.95 -3.52 -3.55
CA VAL A 14 0.92 -2.86 -2.73
C VAL A 14 -0.30 -2.54 -3.58
N LEU A 15 -0.14 -1.83 -4.71
CA LEU A 15 -1.27 -1.40 -5.53
C LEU A 15 -2.00 -2.56 -6.21
N LYS A 16 -1.31 -3.64 -6.58
CA LYS A 16 -1.95 -4.84 -7.13
C LYS A 16 -2.96 -5.43 -6.14
N GLU A 17 -2.58 -5.60 -4.89
CA GLU A 17 -3.48 -6.17 -3.88
C GLU A 17 -4.53 -5.16 -3.40
N GLN A 18 -4.16 -3.89 -3.21
CA GLN A 18 -5.09 -2.80 -2.88
C GLN A 18 -6.25 -2.74 -3.88
N GLN A 19 -5.95 -2.70 -5.18
CA GLN A 19 -6.98 -2.59 -6.23
C GLN A 19 -7.94 -3.78 -6.20
N LYS A 20 -7.42 -5.00 -6.08
CA LYS A 20 -8.27 -6.20 -5.98
C LYS A 20 -9.19 -6.13 -4.75
N ALA A 21 -8.64 -5.77 -3.61
CA ALA A 21 -9.40 -5.71 -2.36
C ALA A 21 -10.51 -4.66 -2.40
N ILE A 22 -10.19 -3.44 -2.89
CA ILE A 22 -11.17 -2.36 -3.00
C ILE A 22 -12.27 -2.70 -4.01
N LEU A 23 -11.94 -3.29 -5.17
CA LEU A 23 -12.93 -3.69 -6.16
C LEU A 23 -13.87 -4.78 -5.61
N LYS A 24 -13.33 -5.76 -4.89
CA LYS A 24 -14.14 -6.80 -4.22
C LYS A 24 -15.05 -6.20 -3.15
N ALA A 25 -14.53 -5.33 -2.31
CA ALA A 25 -15.32 -4.63 -1.29
C ALA A 25 -16.43 -3.74 -1.90
N SER A 26 -16.23 -3.25 -3.13
CA SER A 26 -17.24 -2.52 -3.90
C SER A 26 -18.28 -3.42 -4.58
N GLY A 27 -18.25 -4.75 -4.37
CA GLY A 27 -19.21 -5.71 -4.90
C GLY A 27 -19.00 -6.07 -6.38
N MET A 28 -17.82 -5.80 -6.95
CA MET A 28 -17.53 -6.21 -8.32
C MET A 28 -17.38 -7.73 -8.44
N SER A 29 -17.80 -8.29 -9.57
CA SER A 29 -17.64 -9.74 -9.84
C SER A 29 -16.17 -10.12 -9.95
N GLU A 30 -15.85 -11.38 -9.67
CA GLU A 30 -14.48 -11.89 -9.80
C GLU A 30 -13.92 -11.71 -11.22
N GLU A 31 -14.74 -11.85 -12.25
CA GLU A 31 -14.34 -11.64 -13.64
C GLU A 31 -13.95 -10.17 -13.89
N ALA A 32 -14.72 -9.22 -13.34
CA ALA A 32 -14.44 -7.80 -13.47
C ALA A 32 -13.16 -7.41 -12.69
N VAL A 33 -12.97 -7.97 -11.50
CA VAL A 33 -11.74 -7.80 -10.71
C VAL A 33 -10.53 -8.33 -11.48
N GLN A 34 -10.64 -9.55 -12.06
CA GLN A 34 -9.55 -10.15 -12.81
C GLN A 34 -9.23 -9.35 -14.09
N PHE A 35 -10.26 -8.91 -14.82
CA PHE A 35 -10.07 -8.07 -16.01
C PHE A 35 -9.32 -6.77 -15.65
N ASN A 36 -9.74 -6.09 -14.59
CA ASN A 36 -9.08 -4.87 -14.12
C ASN A 36 -7.62 -5.14 -13.71
N SER A 37 -7.40 -6.22 -12.96
CA SER A 37 -6.04 -6.63 -12.54
C SER A 37 -5.12 -6.90 -13.72
N ASN A 38 -5.61 -7.60 -14.75
CA ASN A 38 -4.83 -7.91 -15.96
C ASN A 38 -4.52 -6.64 -16.77
N THR A 39 -5.45 -5.69 -16.80
CA THR A 39 -5.26 -4.40 -17.47
C THR A 39 -4.19 -3.58 -16.76
N ASN A 40 -4.30 -3.44 -15.43
CA ASN A 40 -3.34 -2.68 -14.64
C ASN A 40 -1.95 -3.35 -14.60
N ALA A 41 -1.87 -4.68 -14.64
CA ALA A 41 -0.61 -5.39 -14.70
C ALA A 41 0.24 -4.97 -15.89
N GLN A 42 -0.36 -4.72 -17.07
CA GLN A 42 0.38 -4.26 -18.24
C GLN A 42 1.01 -2.87 -18.02
N MET A 43 0.32 -1.98 -17.32
CA MET A 43 0.89 -0.66 -16.96
C MET A 43 2.00 -0.80 -15.92
N PHE A 44 1.80 -1.65 -14.91
CA PHE A 44 2.82 -1.91 -13.89
C PHE A 44 4.08 -2.54 -14.48
N ASP A 45 3.94 -3.50 -15.40
CA ASP A 45 5.07 -4.14 -16.09
C ASP A 45 5.90 -3.11 -16.87
N ILE A 46 5.26 -2.16 -17.54
CA ILE A 46 5.94 -1.05 -18.21
C ILE A 46 6.74 -0.21 -17.22
N ILE A 47 6.12 0.18 -16.09
CA ILE A 47 6.79 0.99 -15.07
C ILE A 47 7.95 0.23 -14.45
N GLU A 48 7.75 -1.04 -14.12
CA GLU A 48 8.74 -1.90 -13.47
C GLU A 48 9.99 -2.07 -14.35
N THR A 49 9.79 -2.33 -15.65
CA THR A 49 10.86 -2.63 -16.59
C THR A 49 11.53 -1.39 -17.19
N SER A 50 10.89 -0.21 -17.10
CA SER A 50 11.47 1.03 -17.65
C SER A 50 12.69 1.50 -16.86
N ASN A 51 13.71 1.98 -17.59
CA ASN A 51 14.93 2.52 -17.00
C ASN A 51 14.78 3.98 -16.55
N SER A 52 13.80 4.70 -17.09
CA SER A 52 13.49 6.08 -16.71
C SER A 52 11.99 6.34 -16.75
N ARG A 53 11.57 7.41 -16.07
CA ARG A 53 10.18 7.87 -16.08
C ARG A 53 9.73 8.29 -17.48
N GLU A 54 10.61 8.91 -18.25
CA GLU A 54 10.36 9.34 -19.62
C GLU A 54 10.12 8.15 -20.55
N GLU A 55 10.86 7.06 -20.36
CA GLU A 55 10.63 5.79 -21.06
C GLU A 55 9.29 5.19 -20.68
N ALA A 56 8.97 5.13 -19.38
CA ALA A 56 7.67 4.65 -18.90
C ALA A 56 6.52 5.47 -19.48
N ASP A 57 6.60 6.81 -19.46
CA ASP A 57 5.59 7.72 -20.04
C ASP A 57 5.37 7.39 -21.53
N SER A 58 6.43 7.29 -22.31
CA SER A 58 6.34 6.98 -23.73
C SER A 58 5.69 5.63 -24.02
N LEU A 59 6.06 4.60 -23.27
CA LEU A 59 5.50 3.25 -23.44
C LEU A 59 4.03 3.18 -22.99
N LEU A 60 3.68 3.83 -21.88
CA LEU A 60 2.31 3.92 -21.40
C LEU A 60 1.41 4.65 -22.42
N ARG A 61 1.86 5.75 -23.02
CA ARG A 61 1.13 6.44 -24.08
C ARG A 61 0.81 5.52 -25.25
N ASN A 62 1.79 4.73 -25.70
CA ASN A 62 1.59 3.77 -26.78
C ASN A 62 0.57 2.69 -26.40
N LEU A 63 0.64 2.17 -25.18
CA LEU A 63 -0.30 1.18 -24.66
C LEU A 63 -1.73 1.75 -24.62
N LEU A 64 -1.91 2.93 -23.99
CA LEU A 64 -3.21 3.57 -23.82
C LEU A 64 -3.84 3.96 -25.17
N LYS A 65 -3.02 4.44 -26.12
CA LYS A 65 -3.45 4.66 -27.48
C LYS A 65 -3.92 3.39 -28.16
N GLY A 66 -3.21 2.28 -27.96
CA GLY A 66 -3.61 0.96 -28.43
C GLY A 66 -4.96 0.48 -27.85
N TRP A 67 -5.31 0.91 -26.63
CA TRP A 67 -6.60 0.68 -26.00
C TRP A 67 -7.70 1.66 -26.47
N GLY A 68 -7.37 2.62 -27.33
CA GLY A 68 -8.34 3.61 -27.85
C GLY A 68 -8.58 4.80 -26.94
N TYR A 69 -7.70 5.05 -25.95
CA TYR A 69 -7.79 6.23 -25.09
C TYR A 69 -7.55 7.49 -25.93
N ASN A 70 -8.38 8.53 -25.70
CA ASN A 70 -8.15 9.86 -26.25
C ASN A 70 -7.03 10.58 -25.49
N GLU A 71 -6.58 11.74 -25.98
CA GLU A 71 -5.47 12.49 -25.39
C GLU A 71 -5.75 12.88 -23.93
N GLU A 72 -6.95 13.37 -23.62
CA GLU A 72 -7.33 13.82 -22.27
C GLU A 72 -7.23 12.66 -21.25
N LEU A 73 -7.82 11.52 -21.59
CA LEU A 73 -7.79 10.32 -20.70
C LEU A 73 -6.37 9.75 -20.58
N THR A 74 -5.58 9.84 -21.67
CA THR A 74 -4.16 9.45 -21.67
C THR A 74 -3.37 10.31 -20.69
N GLU A 75 -3.48 11.64 -20.77
CA GLU A 75 -2.80 12.57 -19.87
C GLU A 75 -3.22 12.36 -18.41
N GLN A 76 -4.49 12.17 -18.16
CA GLN A 76 -5.00 11.88 -16.81
C GLN A 76 -4.39 10.58 -16.26
N THR A 77 -4.40 9.52 -17.04
CA THR A 77 -3.88 8.20 -16.62
C THR A 77 -2.37 8.28 -16.36
N ILE A 78 -1.61 8.92 -17.24
CA ILE A 78 -0.16 9.10 -17.05
C ILE A 78 0.13 9.97 -15.83
N GLY A 79 -0.63 11.06 -15.64
CA GLY A 79 -0.51 11.91 -14.45
C GLY A 79 -0.71 11.14 -13.14
N GLN A 80 -1.57 10.13 -13.15
CA GLN A 80 -1.79 9.25 -12.00
C GLN A 80 -0.69 8.18 -11.86
N MET A 81 -0.32 7.51 -12.94
CA MET A 81 0.52 6.32 -12.92
C MET A 81 2.02 6.59 -13.02
N ALA A 82 2.41 7.66 -13.71
CA ALA A 82 3.81 8.01 -14.01
C ALA A 82 4.19 9.44 -13.58
N SER A 83 3.48 10.04 -12.61
CA SER A 83 3.99 11.25 -11.96
C SER A 83 5.35 10.97 -11.30
N PRO A 84 6.23 11.96 -11.10
CA PRO A 84 7.54 11.73 -10.49
C PRO A 84 7.49 10.98 -9.17
N TRP A 85 6.51 11.33 -8.32
CA TRP A 85 6.31 10.67 -7.04
C TRP A 85 5.81 9.22 -7.21
N MET A 86 4.80 9.01 -8.05
CA MET A 86 4.21 7.69 -8.26
C MET A 86 5.19 6.72 -8.90
N TYR A 87 5.95 7.18 -9.93
CA TYR A 87 6.99 6.37 -10.55
C TYR A 87 8.04 5.90 -9.54
N TYR A 88 8.50 6.82 -8.66
CA TYR A 88 9.42 6.46 -7.58
C TYR A 88 8.79 5.48 -6.59
N PHE A 89 7.57 5.77 -6.11
CA PHE A 89 6.86 4.93 -5.15
C PHE A 89 6.66 3.51 -5.67
N LEU A 90 6.23 3.36 -6.90
CA LEU A 90 5.96 2.05 -7.50
C LEU A 90 7.20 1.16 -7.57
N LYS A 91 8.36 1.74 -7.83
CA LYS A 91 9.64 1.03 -7.94
C LYS A 91 10.41 0.91 -6.62
N TYR A 92 9.99 1.67 -5.60
CA TYR A 92 10.70 1.68 -4.32
C TYR A 92 10.46 0.39 -3.54
N ASP A 93 11.55 -0.29 -3.18
CA ASP A 93 11.52 -1.43 -2.27
C ASP A 93 11.87 -0.95 -0.84
N PRO A 94 10.95 -1.03 0.13
CA PRO A 94 11.18 -0.58 1.49
C PRO A 94 12.09 -1.52 2.31
N ALA A 95 12.37 -2.72 1.85
CA ALA A 95 13.14 -3.72 2.60
C ALA A 95 14.49 -3.19 3.11
N GLU A 96 15.22 -2.46 2.25
CA GLU A 96 16.50 -1.86 2.64
C GLU A 96 16.36 -0.83 3.78
N ALA A 97 15.32 0.00 3.74
CA ALA A 97 15.04 0.99 4.79
C ALA A 97 14.64 0.30 6.11
N ILE A 98 13.84 -0.76 6.02
CA ILE A 98 13.45 -1.58 7.18
C ILE A 98 14.68 -2.21 7.83
N VAL A 99 15.56 -2.80 7.04
CA VAL A 99 16.83 -3.39 7.53
C VAL A 99 17.72 -2.34 8.19
N LYS A 100 17.81 -1.13 7.63
CA LYS A 100 18.60 -0.02 8.18
C LYS A 100 17.98 0.64 9.41
N THR A 101 16.73 0.33 9.75
CA THR A 101 16.08 0.87 10.96
C THR A 101 16.72 0.27 12.21
N ASN A 102 17.46 1.06 12.99
CA ASN A 102 18.19 0.64 14.18
C ASN A 102 17.54 1.11 15.51
N CYS A 103 16.59 2.02 15.45
CA CYS A 103 15.83 2.41 16.65
C CYS A 103 14.72 1.40 16.96
N PRO A 104 14.25 1.33 18.22
CA PRO A 104 13.01 0.61 18.51
C PRO A 104 11.88 1.09 17.61
N ALA A 105 11.16 0.17 16.98
CA ALA A 105 10.06 0.50 16.10
C ALA A 105 8.85 -0.40 16.33
N MET A 106 7.67 0.20 16.33
CA MET A 106 6.38 -0.48 16.37
C MET A 106 5.68 -0.26 15.03
N LEU A 107 5.27 -1.37 14.42
CA LEU A 107 4.67 -1.41 13.08
C LEU A 107 3.25 -1.93 13.24
N LEU A 108 2.28 -1.08 12.97
CA LEU A 108 0.84 -1.34 13.16
C LEU A 108 0.15 -1.46 11.82
N ASN A 109 -0.78 -2.42 11.69
CA ASN A 109 -1.63 -2.58 10.52
C ASN A 109 -3.03 -3.01 10.95
N GLY A 110 -4.05 -2.42 10.35
CA GLY A 110 -5.44 -2.84 10.58
C GLY A 110 -5.76 -4.13 9.83
N SER A 111 -6.53 -5.04 10.45
CA SER A 111 -6.91 -6.30 9.80
C SER A 111 -7.88 -6.12 8.63
N LYS A 112 -8.60 -5.00 8.61
CA LYS A 112 -9.51 -4.58 7.51
C LYS A 112 -8.91 -3.47 6.64
N ASP A 113 -7.59 -3.29 6.69
CA ASP A 113 -6.91 -2.35 5.80
C ASP A 113 -6.91 -2.90 4.37
N LEU A 114 -7.64 -2.22 3.47
CA LEU A 114 -7.71 -2.56 2.05
C LEU A 114 -6.70 -1.78 1.20
N GLN A 115 -5.93 -0.86 1.78
CA GLN A 115 -4.92 -0.08 1.07
C GLN A 115 -3.51 -0.67 1.25
N VAL A 116 -3.13 -0.98 2.49
CA VAL A 116 -1.90 -1.71 2.81
C VAL A 116 -2.30 -2.99 3.54
N ILE A 117 -2.53 -4.05 2.79
CA ILE A 117 -3.18 -5.25 3.27
C ILE A 117 -2.29 -5.98 4.29
N ALA A 118 -2.82 -6.22 5.49
CA ALA A 118 -2.09 -6.84 6.60
C ALA A 118 -1.53 -8.23 6.21
N SER A 119 -2.34 -9.07 5.55
CA SER A 119 -1.92 -10.42 5.12
C SER A 119 -0.83 -10.43 4.04
N GLN A 120 -0.60 -9.32 3.33
CA GLN A 120 0.54 -9.14 2.44
C GLN A 120 1.76 -8.62 3.19
N ASN A 121 1.57 -7.58 3.99
CA ASN A 121 2.68 -6.80 4.53
C ASN A 121 3.27 -7.38 5.81
N LEU A 122 2.46 -7.91 6.74
CA LEU A 122 2.99 -8.47 7.99
C LEU A 122 3.92 -9.66 7.77
N PRO A 123 3.57 -10.66 6.93
CA PRO A 123 4.50 -11.76 6.63
C PRO A 123 5.80 -11.31 5.94
N ALA A 124 5.75 -10.26 5.10
CA ALA A 124 6.94 -9.70 4.47
C ALA A 124 7.85 -9.00 5.51
N TYR A 125 7.28 -8.27 6.47
CA TYR A 125 8.03 -7.75 7.62
C TYR A 125 8.65 -8.87 8.44
N GLU A 126 7.87 -9.92 8.77
CA GLU A 126 8.38 -11.08 9.55
C GLU A 126 9.56 -11.74 8.85
N LYS A 127 9.49 -11.91 7.53
CA LYS A 127 10.58 -12.44 6.72
C LYS A 127 11.83 -11.58 6.83
N ILE A 128 11.73 -10.26 6.63
CA ILE A 128 12.85 -9.31 6.74
C ILE A 128 13.45 -9.36 8.15
N ILE A 129 12.61 -9.39 9.19
CA ILE A 129 13.04 -9.47 10.58
C ILE A 129 13.84 -10.73 10.83
N ALA A 130 13.35 -11.88 10.38
CA ALA A 130 14.01 -13.17 10.56
C ALA A 130 15.33 -13.27 9.79
N GLU A 131 15.35 -12.89 8.52
CA GLU A 131 16.52 -12.95 7.65
C GLU A 131 17.68 -12.05 8.14
N HIS A 132 17.35 -10.93 8.78
CA HIS A 132 18.35 -9.94 9.24
C HIS A 132 18.54 -9.91 10.76
N GLY A 133 17.92 -10.83 11.49
CA GLY A 133 18.05 -10.92 12.95
C GLY A 133 17.62 -9.66 13.70
N LYS A 134 16.58 -8.95 13.20
CA LYS A 134 16.11 -7.69 13.81
C LYS A 134 15.36 -7.98 15.10
N THR A 135 15.76 -7.38 16.20
CA THR A 135 15.12 -7.53 17.52
C THR A 135 14.45 -6.24 18.01
N ASN A 136 14.60 -5.18 17.27
CA ASN A 136 14.11 -3.83 17.59
C ASN A 136 12.78 -3.48 16.92
N LEU A 137 12.19 -4.39 16.13
CA LEU A 137 10.94 -4.20 15.42
C LEU A 137 9.83 -5.04 16.08
N THR A 138 8.71 -4.41 16.37
CA THR A 138 7.52 -5.08 16.94
C THR A 138 6.36 -4.91 15.98
N LEU A 139 5.77 -6.02 15.52
CA LEU A 139 4.60 -6.03 14.63
C LEU A 139 3.33 -6.20 15.43
N ARG A 140 2.25 -5.55 15.00
CA ARG A 140 0.90 -5.73 15.53
C ARG A 140 -0.12 -5.62 14.41
N GLU A 141 -0.91 -6.67 14.24
CA GLU A 141 -2.17 -6.62 13.53
C GLU A 141 -3.26 -6.20 14.50
N LEU A 142 -4.08 -5.23 14.11
CA LEU A 142 -5.14 -4.66 14.93
C LEU A 142 -6.49 -5.09 14.35
N PRO A 143 -7.29 -5.86 15.11
CA PRO A 143 -8.55 -6.40 14.61
C PRO A 143 -9.54 -5.28 14.31
N ASP A 144 -10.33 -5.48 13.25
CA ASP A 144 -11.45 -4.64 12.85
C ASP A 144 -11.13 -3.18 12.50
N LEU A 145 -9.83 -2.82 12.34
CA LEU A 145 -9.42 -1.48 11.95
C LEU A 145 -9.11 -1.40 10.45
N ASN A 146 -9.53 -0.29 9.84
CA ASN A 146 -9.22 0.07 8.46
C ASN A 146 -7.83 0.75 8.32
N HIS A 147 -7.52 1.28 7.14
CA HIS A 147 -6.27 1.99 6.87
C HIS A 147 -6.07 3.26 7.71
N LEU A 148 -7.14 3.91 8.12
CA LEU A 148 -7.11 5.10 8.99
C LEU A 148 -7.12 4.73 10.48
N PHE A 149 -7.05 3.42 10.79
CA PHE A 149 -7.16 2.90 12.15
C PHE A 149 -8.49 3.24 12.84
N GLN A 150 -9.57 3.25 12.05
CA GLN A 150 -10.95 3.39 12.52
C GLN A 150 -11.59 2.00 12.58
N HIS A 151 -12.44 1.74 13.58
CA HIS A 151 -13.32 0.57 13.56
C HIS A 151 -14.29 0.67 12.38
N CYS A 152 -14.41 -0.39 11.60
CA CYS A 152 -15.17 -0.40 10.35
C CYS A 152 -15.85 -1.75 10.11
N ASP A 153 -16.82 -1.77 9.23
CA ASP A 153 -17.50 -2.99 8.83
C ASP A 153 -16.75 -3.71 7.69
N THR A 154 -16.42 -3.02 6.62
CA THR A 154 -15.81 -3.60 5.41
C THR A 154 -14.36 -3.20 5.17
N GLY A 155 -13.90 -2.08 5.75
CA GLY A 155 -12.60 -1.47 5.47
C GLY A 155 -12.56 -0.68 4.16
N SER A 156 -13.69 -0.58 3.45
CA SER A 156 -13.78 0.19 2.20
C SER A 156 -13.47 1.67 2.45
N PRO A 157 -12.68 2.32 1.57
CA PRO A 157 -12.48 3.76 1.63
C PRO A 157 -13.77 4.58 1.58
N ASN A 158 -14.86 4.02 1.07
CA ASN A 158 -16.17 4.67 1.05
C ASN A 158 -16.77 4.85 2.44
N GLU A 159 -16.38 4.03 3.42
CA GLU A 159 -16.85 4.14 4.81
C GLU A 159 -16.17 5.29 5.59
N TYR A 160 -15.00 5.76 5.15
CA TYR A 160 -14.17 6.69 5.94
C TYR A 160 -14.88 7.96 6.36
N PHE A 161 -15.77 8.47 5.53
CA PHE A 161 -16.52 9.71 5.78
C PHE A 161 -17.79 9.51 6.61
N GLU A 162 -18.20 8.26 6.81
CA GLU A 162 -19.38 7.89 7.62
C GLU A 162 -19.01 7.53 9.06
N ILE A 163 -17.72 7.25 9.30
CA ILE A 163 -17.20 6.85 10.61
C ILE A 163 -16.83 8.11 11.40
N GLU A 164 -17.45 8.34 12.56
CA GLU A 164 -17.13 9.47 13.45
C GLU A 164 -15.73 9.36 14.07
N GLU A 165 -15.26 8.13 14.30
CA GLU A 165 -13.94 7.86 14.88
C GLU A 165 -12.85 8.35 13.93
N THR A 166 -11.96 9.22 14.40
CA THR A 166 -10.82 9.67 13.62
C THR A 166 -9.68 8.64 13.61
N ILE A 167 -9.42 8.07 14.78
CA ILE A 167 -8.46 6.99 15.03
C ILE A 167 -8.87 6.29 16.32
N SER A 168 -8.78 4.97 16.37
CA SER A 168 -9.14 4.20 17.57
C SER A 168 -8.34 4.67 18.80
N PRO A 169 -9.00 4.95 19.94
CA PRO A 169 -8.32 5.28 21.20
C PRO A 169 -7.29 4.23 21.62
N GLU A 170 -7.54 2.95 21.36
CA GLU A 170 -6.62 1.85 21.65
C GLU A 170 -5.30 2.01 20.91
N VAL A 171 -5.33 2.46 19.66
CA VAL A 171 -4.12 2.73 18.86
C VAL A 171 -3.33 3.86 19.49
N LEU A 172 -4.01 4.93 19.90
CA LEU A 172 -3.35 6.07 20.57
C LEU A 172 -2.71 5.65 21.90
N GLU A 173 -3.40 4.87 22.71
CA GLU A 173 -2.87 4.33 23.96
C GLU A 173 -1.65 3.42 23.73
N MET A 174 -1.71 2.57 22.72
CA MET A 174 -0.60 1.70 22.33
C MET A 174 0.64 2.50 21.89
N ILE A 175 0.43 3.55 21.10
CA ILE A 175 1.51 4.47 20.66
C ILE A 175 2.13 5.16 21.87
N VAL A 176 1.31 5.75 22.75
CA VAL A 176 1.79 6.41 23.97
C VAL A 176 2.56 5.44 24.88
N GLY A 177 2.04 4.23 25.06
CA GLY A 177 2.70 3.19 25.84
C GLY A 177 4.06 2.81 25.26
N PHE A 178 4.14 2.62 23.94
CA PHE A 178 5.39 2.32 23.26
C PHE A 178 6.41 3.47 23.40
N VAL A 179 6.00 4.71 23.13
CA VAL A 179 6.91 5.88 23.27
C VAL A 179 7.49 5.96 24.67
N LYS A 180 6.63 5.87 25.70
CA LYS A 180 7.09 5.85 27.10
C LYS A 180 8.02 4.70 27.47
N SER A 181 7.90 3.56 26.78
CA SER A 181 8.74 2.39 27.04
C SER A 181 10.16 2.52 26.49
N VAL A 182 10.35 3.35 25.44
CA VAL A 182 11.64 3.55 24.76
C VAL A 182 12.37 4.85 25.15
N GLU A 183 11.75 5.70 25.96
CA GLU A 183 12.37 6.93 26.50
C GLU A 183 13.32 6.66 27.67
N LYS A 184 13.53 5.41 28.04
CA LYS A 184 14.45 4.99 29.12
C LYS A 184 15.79 4.61 28.51
#